data_58a72b88fddfd495625ecc87f7f386ee
#
_entry.id   58a72b88fddfd495625ecc87f7f386ee
#
_cell.length_a   1.000
_cell.length_b   1.000
_cell.length_c   1.000
_cell.angle_alpha   90.00
_cell.angle_beta   90.00
_cell.angle_gamma   90.00
#
_symmetry.space_group_name_H-M   'P 1'
#
loop_
_entity.id
_entity.type
_entity.pdbx_description
1 polymer ?
#
loop_
_entity_poly.entity_id
_entity_poly.type
_entity_poly.pdbx_seq_one_letter_code
_entity_poly.pdbx_strand_id
1 'polypeptide(L)'
;MYLGADRFILKELSDCEMHVFVEADANRNIRRFYWVHFESYLPSKPEDRMTYGDIDRRANLWGATAWIRTEPAQSSRAPRPGSDTEHFRNIIRRAGYAMPPRMMTVRLVRLLDDPKGTGYGRRELMMIYGEDMAPTGLTYEAVTTNGKTNARWAALEKPLLNRAINAFHVNER
;
A
#
# COMPACT_ATOMS: atom_id res chain seq x y z
N MET A 1 14.76 7.45 -1.93
CA MET A 1 15.83 6.84 -1.09
C MET A 1 15.31 5.55 -0.46
N TYR A 2 16.09 4.49 -0.47
CA TYR A 2 15.77 3.23 0.19
C TYR A 2 16.02 3.32 1.70
N LEU A 3 15.04 2.93 2.53
CA LEU A 3 15.15 2.96 3.99
C LEU A 3 15.47 1.59 4.60
N GLY A 4 15.10 0.50 3.96
CA GLY A 4 15.35 -0.84 4.45
C GLY A 4 14.26 -1.84 4.08
N ALA A 5 14.48 -3.06 4.53
CA ALA A 5 13.56 -4.19 4.39
C ALA A 5 13.22 -4.78 5.76
N ASP A 6 12.14 -5.56 5.78
CA ASP A 6 11.79 -6.46 6.88
C ASP A 6 11.26 -7.78 6.33
N ARG A 7 11.48 -8.87 7.06
CA ARG A 7 10.88 -10.17 6.75
C ARG A 7 10.29 -10.77 8.02
N PHE A 8 9.05 -11.19 7.94
CA PHE A 8 8.29 -11.64 9.10
C PHE A 8 7.17 -12.61 8.71
N ILE A 9 6.68 -13.34 9.69
CA ILE A 9 5.47 -14.16 9.53
C ILE A 9 4.27 -13.38 10.03
N LEU A 10 3.33 -13.11 9.13
CA LEU A 10 2.10 -12.39 9.44
C LEU A 10 1.07 -13.37 9.99
N LYS A 11 0.66 -13.17 11.26
CA LYS A 11 -0.42 -13.92 11.95
C LYS A 11 -0.30 -15.45 11.82
N GLU A 12 0.91 -16.01 11.76
CA GLU A 12 1.15 -17.45 11.55
C GLU A 12 0.52 -18.00 10.25
N LEU A 13 0.24 -17.12 9.28
CA LEU A 13 -0.42 -17.45 8.03
C LEU A 13 0.49 -17.31 6.82
N SER A 14 1.24 -16.21 6.77
CA SER A 14 1.97 -15.80 5.56
C SER A 14 3.42 -15.43 5.86
N ASP A 15 4.35 -15.84 4.99
CA ASP A 15 5.72 -15.32 4.90
C ASP A 15 5.68 -14.01 4.11
N CYS A 16 6.14 -12.94 4.74
CA CYS A 16 6.12 -11.59 4.22
C CYS A 16 7.53 -11.03 4.08
N GLU A 17 7.78 -10.35 2.96
CA GLU A 17 8.98 -9.55 2.73
C GLU A 17 8.58 -8.17 2.24
N MET A 18 9.09 -7.12 2.88
CA MET A 18 8.78 -5.74 2.47
C MET A 18 10.03 -4.90 2.27
N HIS A 19 9.92 -3.93 1.37
CA HIS A 19 10.93 -2.92 1.09
C HIS A 19 10.30 -1.54 1.12
N VAL A 20 10.96 -0.58 1.75
CA VAL A 20 10.45 0.79 1.93
C VAL A 20 11.41 1.80 1.32
N PHE A 21 10.85 2.66 0.46
CA PHE A 21 11.54 3.79 -0.14
C PHE A 21 10.78 5.08 0.16
N VAL A 22 11.49 6.20 0.26
CA VAL A 22 10.86 7.50 0.53
C VAL A 22 11.48 8.64 -0.29
N GLU A 23 10.66 9.67 -0.48
CA GLU A 23 11.08 11.04 -0.77
C GLU A 23 10.76 11.88 0.46
N ALA A 24 11.74 12.64 0.96
CA ALA A 24 11.60 13.44 2.15
C ALA A 24 12.27 14.81 1.99
N ASP A 25 11.89 15.77 2.83
CA ASP A 25 12.54 17.05 2.92
C ASP A 25 13.86 16.98 3.72
N ALA A 26 14.56 18.12 3.82
CA ALA A 26 15.81 18.23 4.56
C ALA A 26 15.67 17.93 6.08
N ASN A 27 14.47 18.05 6.62
CA ASN A 27 14.13 17.74 8.02
C ASN A 27 13.68 16.28 8.20
N ARG A 28 13.83 15.43 7.18
CA ARG A 28 13.39 14.02 7.15
C ARG A 28 11.88 13.82 7.29
N ASN A 29 11.07 14.83 6.95
CA ASN A 29 9.62 14.65 6.84
C ASN A 29 9.31 14.03 5.49
N ILE A 30 8.65 12.88 5.50
CA ILE A 30 8.30 12.14 4.28
C ILE A 30 7.26 12.93 3.48
N ARG A 31 7.54 13.12 2.19
CA ARG A 31 6.63 13.70 1.20
C ARG A 31 5.92 12.61 0.40
N ARG A 32 6.64 11.54 0.08
CA ARG A 32 6.13 10.35 -0.59
C ARG A 32 6.80 9.11 -0.02
N PHE A 33 6.08 8.00 -0.04
CA PHE A 33 6.66 6.70 0.23
C PHE A 33 6.22 5.67 -0.81
N TYR A 34 7.04 4.64 -0.97
CA TYR A 34 6.83 3.51 -1.84
C TYR A 34 7.12 2.26 -1.00
N TRP A 35 6.09 1.45 -0.82
CA TRP A 35 6.17 0.22 -0.06
C TRP A 35 5.90 -0.93 -1.01
N VAL A 36 6.90 -1.78 -1.23
CA VAL A 36 6.81 -3.02 -2.00
C VAL A 36 6.76 -4.18 -1.02
N HIS A 37 5.74 -5.01 -1.15
CA HIS A 37 5.47 -6.10 -0.21
C HIS A 37 5.15 -7.37 -0.98
N PHE A 38 5.89 -8.43 -0.69
CA PHE A 38 5.62 -9.79 -1.14
C PHE A 38 5.01 -10.57 0.02
N GLU A 39 3.92 -11.26 -0.24
CA GLU A 39 3.25 -12.12 0.73
C GLU A 39 2.95 -13.48 0.10
N SER A 40 3.21 -14.56 0.85
CA SER A 40 2.92 -15.92 0.43
C SER A 40 2.37 -16.71 1.60
N TYR A 41 1.21 -17.35 1.43
CA TYR A 41 0.69 -18.27 2.44
C TYR A 41 1.67 -19.40 2.72
N LEU A 42 1.83 -19.73 4.00
CA LEU A 42 2.71 -20.82 4.44
C LEU A 42 2.25 -22.17 3.86
N PRO A 43 3.18 -23.11 3.60
CA PRO A 43 2.84 -24.47 3.18
C PRO A 43 1.92 -25.21 4.16
N SER A 44 1.99 -24.85 5.46
CA SER A 44 1.11 -25.40 6.51
C SER A 44 -0.35 -24.92 6.41
N LYS A 45 -0.65 -23.99 5.50
CA LYS A 45 -1.98 -23.40 5.28
C LYS A 45 -2.45 -23.66 3.83
N PRO A 46 -2.59 -24.92 3.39
CA PRO A 46 -2.79 -25.25 1.97
C PRO A 46 -4.14 -24.74 1.43
N GLU A 47 -5.13 -24.58 2.29
CA GLU A 47 -6.49 -24.16 1.89
C GLU A 47 -6.70 -22.64 1.92
N ASP A 48 -5.78 -21.90 2.57
CA ASP A 48 -5.92 -20.45 2.66
C ASP A 48 -5.61 -19.76 1.32
N ARG A 49 -6.41 -18.77 1.00
CA ARG A 49 -6.31 -17.97 -0.24
C ARG A 49 -6.48 -16.49 0.06
N MET A 50 -5.70 -15.67 -0.61
CA MET A 50 -5.97 -14.25 -0.75
C MET A 50 -7.18 -14.07 -1.65
N THR A 51 -8.11 -13.18 -1.26
CA THR A 51 -9.34 -12.94 -2.01
C THR A 51 -9.50 -11.47 -2.29
N TYR A 52 -9.58 -11.13 -3.57
CA TYR A 52 -9.87 -9.80 -4.07
C TYR A 52 -11.10 -9.90 -4.96
N GLY A 53 -12.18 -9.29 -4.58
CA GLY A 53 -13.46 -9.37 -5.29
C GLY A 53 -14.10 -8.00 -5.41
N ASP A 54 -15.24 -7.83 -4.77
CA ASP A 54 -16.12 -6.66 -4.91
C ASP A 54 -15.61 -5.38 -4.24
N ILE A 55 -14.52 -5.46 -3.45
CA ILE A 55 -14.05 -4.34 -2.64
C ILE A 55 -13.09 -3.43 -3.41
N ASP A 56 -12.25 -3.99 -4.28
CA ASP A 56 -11.21 -3.29 -5.00
C ASP A 56 -11.54 -3.21 -6.50
N ARG A 57 -11.24 -2.06 -7.11
CA ARG A 57 -11.34 -1.93 -8.57
C ARG A 57 -10.29 -2.82 -9.24
N ARG A 58 -10.63 -3.34 -10.44
CA ARG A 58 -9.69 -4.09 -11.28
C ARG A 58 -9.23 -3.25 -12.46
N ALA A 59 -7.96 -3.40 -12.82
CA ALA A 59 -7.40 -2.89 -14.05
C ALA A 59 -6.32 -3.84 -14.58
N ASN A 60 -6.02 -3.75 -15.87
CA ASN A 60 -4.82 -4.39 -16.42
C ASN A 60 -3.64 -3.43 -16.26
N LEU A 61 -2.69 -3.79 -15.43
CA LEU A 61 -1.45 -3.03 -15.21
C LEU A 61 -0.26 -3.96 -15.45
N TRP A 62 0.69 -3.48 -16.25
CA TRP A 62 1.93 -4.23 -16.56
C TRP A 62 1.66 -5.67 -17.07
N GLY A 63 0.64 -5.82 -17.93
CA GLY A 63 0.30 -7.10 -18.57
C GLY A 63 -0.52 -8.07 -17.71
N ALA A 64 -0.92 -7.73 -16.49
CA ALA A 64 -1.69 -8.59 -15.62
C ALA A 64 -2.83 -7.86 -14.89
N THR A 65 -3.78 -8.63 -14.35
CA THR A 65 -4.83 -8.08 -13.50
C THR A 65 -4.25 -7.53 -12.20
N ALA A 66 -4.60 -6.29 -11.89
CA ALA A 66 -4.29 -5.65 -10.62
C ALA A 66 -5.58 -5.20 -9.91
N TRP A 67 -5.59 -5.34 -8.60
CA TRP A 67 -6.65 -4.82 -7.73
C TRP A 67 -6.17 -3.51 -7.10
N ILE A 68 -7.05 -2.50 -7.13
CA ILE A 68 -6.70 -1.11 -6.83
C ILE A 68 -7.61 -0.59 -5.73
N ARG A 69 -6.99 -0.07 -4.67
CA ARG A 69 -7.68 0.71 -3.64
C ARG A 69 -6.98 2.04 -3.44
N THR A 70 -7.79 3.09 -3.31
CA THR A 70 -7.31 4.43 -2.95
C THR A 70 -8.02 4.87 -1.68
N GLU A 71 -7.29 5.46 -0.75
CA GLU A 71 -7.89 5.94 0.49
C GLU A 71 -7.07 7.06 1.14
N PRO A 72 -7.71 7.99 1.86
CA PRO A 72 -7.02 8.88 2.78
C PRO A 72 -6.62 8.10 4.04
N ALA A 73 -5.45 8.40 4.59
CA ALA A 73 -4.93 7.75 5.80
C ALA A 73 -4.40 8.76 6.81
N GLN A 74 -4.41 8.39 8.09
CA GLN A 74 -3.87 9.18 9.20
C GLN A 74 -2.76 8.38 9.89
N SER A 75 -1.56 8.98 10.02
CA SER A 75 -0.44 8.35 10.70
C SER A 75 -0.57 8.37 12.23
N SER A 76 -1.41 9.24 12.78
CA SER A 76 -1.71 9.31 14.21
C SER A 76 -2.43 8.08 14.74
N ARG A 77 -3.15 7.34 13.87
CA ARG A 77 -3.80 6.08 14.26
C ARG A 77 -2.72 5.01 14.46
N ALA A 78 -2.63 4.45 15.67
CA ALA A 78 -1.70 3.37 15.95
C ALA A 78 -1.96 2.15 15.05
N PRO A 79 -0.93 1.51 14.48
CA PRO A 79 -1.11 0.26 13.76
C PRO A 79 -1.52 -0.85 14.72
N ARG A 80 -2.17 -1.88 14.20
CA ARG A 80 -2.42 -3.09 14.99
C ARG A 80 -1.08 -3.81 15.26
N PRO A 81 -0.83 -4.28 16.49
CA PRO A 81 0.36 -5.06 16.80
C PRO A 81 0.52 -6.27 15.86
N GLY A 82 1.74 -6.53 15.41
CA GLY A 82 2.07 -7.61 14.50
C GLY A 82 1.52 -7.46 13.07
N SER A 83 1.01 -6.28 12.70
CA SER A 83 0.55 -6.03 11.34
C SER A 83 1.70 -5.58 10.42
N ASP A 84 1.53 -5.78 9.12
CA ASP A 84 2.38 -5.25 8.06
C ASP A 84 2.61 -3.73 8.19
N THR A 85 1.56 -2.99 8.56
CA THR A 85 1.63 -1.54 8.80
C THR A 85 2.55 -1.20 9.99
N GLU A 86 2.59 -2.03 11.03
CA GLU A 86 3.53 -1.83 12.14
C GLU A 86 4.98 -2.06 11.69
N HIS A 87 5.25 -3.12 10.94
CA HIS A 87 6.56 -3.40 10.37
C HIS A 87 7.01 -2.26 9.45
N PHE A 88 6.16 -1.79 8.56
CA PHE A 88 6.41 -0.63 7.70
C PHE A 88 6.81 0.63 8.51
N ARG A 89 6.02 0.97 9.53
CA ARG A 89 6.30 2.14 10.39
C ARG A 89 7.58 1.98 11.21
N ASN A 90 7.90 0.76 11.61
CA ASN A 90 9.13 0.46 12.33
C ASN A 90 10.37 0.71 11.46
N ILE A 91 10.34 0.37 10.17
CA ILE A 91 11.42 0.68 9.22
C ILE A 91 11.62 2.20 9.16
N ILE A 92 10.56 2.98 8.95
CA ILE A 92 10.61 4.44 8.85
C ILE A 92 11.18 5.05 10.14
N ARG A 93 10.67 4.62 11.31
CA ARG A 93 11.10 5.13 12.61
C ARG A 93 12.57 4.81 12.89
N ARG A 94 13.01 3.58 12.62
CA ARG A 94 14.42 3.18 12.79
C ARG A 94 15.36 3.97 11.91
N ALA A 95 14.91 4.37 10.72
CA ALA A 95 15.69 5.20 9.80
C ALA A 95 15.66 6.71 10.18
N GLY A 96 14.91 7.11 11.21
CA GLY A 96 14.83 8.48 11.71
C GLY A 96 14.01 9.42 10.83
N TYR A 97 12.99 8.90 10.13
CA TYR A 97 12.07 9.69 9.31
C TYR A 97 10.71 9.86 10.00
N ALA A 98 10.03 10.96 9.67
CA ALA A 98 8.70 11.27 10.17
C ALA A 98 7.65 11.08 9.07
N MET A 99 6.61 10.32 9.38
CA MET A 99 5.42 10.21 8.52
C MET A 99 4.60 11.49 8.56
N PRO A 100 4.04 11.95 7.43
CA PRO A 100 3.09 13.05 7.45
C PRO A 100 1.84 12.64 8.24
N PRO A 101 1.20 13.57 8.98
CA PRO A 101 0.04 13.26 9.81
C PRO A 101 -1.16 12.75 9.00
N ARG A 102 -1.26 13.19 7.74
CA ARG A 102 -2.34 12.83 6.80
C ARG A 102 -1.75 12.49 5.45
N MET A 103 -2.23 11.41 4.85
CA MET A 103 -1.70 10.88 3.61
C MET A 103 -2.83 10.53 2.65
N MET A 104 -2.50 10.53 1.37
CA MET A 104 -3.27 9.91 0.31
C MET A 104 -2.54 8.64 -0.10
N THR A 105 -3.22 7.51 -0.12
CA THR A 105 -2.60 6.21 -0.44
C THR A 105 -3.27 5.54 -1.63
N VAL A 106 -2.47 4.81 -2.38
CA VAL A 106 -2.89 3.88 -3.43
C VAL A 106 -2.27 2.54 -3.15
N ARG A 107 -3.08 1.50 -3.05
CA ARG A 107 -2.66 0.11 -2.99
C ARG A 107 -2.93 -0.54 -4.34
N LEU A 108 -1.89 -1.13 -4.92
CA LEU A 108 -1.91 -1.91 -6.15
C LEU A 108 -1.49 -3.34 -5.81
N VAL A 109 -2.33 -4.33 -6.09
CA VAL A 109 -2.06 -5.72 -5.77
C VAL A 109 -2.09 -6.57 -7.02
N ARG A 110 -1.09 -7.44 -7.18
CA ARG A 110 -1.08 -8.53 -8.17
C ARG A 110 -1.03 -9.86 -7.43
N LEU A 111 -1.91 -10.78 -7.79
CA LEU A 111 -1.77 -12.19 -7.41
C LEU A 111 -0.82 -12.86 -8.39
N LEU A 112 0.31 -13.38 -7.87
CA LEU A 112 1.41 -13.89 -8.69
C LEU A 112 1.12 -15.30 -9.24
N ASP A 113 0.15 -15.99 -8.67
CA ASP A 113 -0.31 -17.33 -9.04
C ASP A 113 -1.76 -17.37 -9.54
N ASP A 114 -2.29 -16.22 -9.97
CA ASP A 114 -3.62 -16.08 -10.58
C ASP A 114 -3.54 -15.46 -12.00
N PRO A 115 -3.02 -16.19 -12.99
CA PRO A 115 -2.83 -15.64 -14.34
C PRO A 115 -4.16 -15.31 -15.05
N LYS A 116 -5.28 -15.88 -14.59
CA LYS A 116 -6.61 -15.61 -15.14
C LYS A 116 -7.31 -14.40 -14.53
N GLY A 117 -6.75 -13.82 -13.48
CA GLY A 117 -7.34 -12.67 -12.78
C GLY A 117 -8.67 -13.01 -12.10
N THR A 118 -8.79 -14.19 -11.52
CA THR A 118 -10.00 -14.66 -10.82
C THR A 118 -10.20 -13.96 -9.47
N GLY A 119 -9.13 -13.41 -8.89
CA GLY A 119 -9.11 -12.79 -7.58
C GLY A 119 -8.79 -13.77 -6.44
N TYR A 120 -8.31 -14.97 -6.77
CA TYR A 120 -7.95 -15.98 -5.79
C TYR A 120 -6.52 -16.45 -6.01
N GLY A 121 -5.67 -16.30 -5.00
CA GLY A 121 -4.27 -16.70 -5.07
C GLY A 121 -3.67 -16.96 -3.70
N ARG A 122 -2.45 -17.47 -3.68
CA ARG A 122 -1.68 -17.75 -2.46
C ARG A 122 -0.44 -16.86 -2.33
N ARG A 123 -0.12 -16.15 -3.41
CA ARG A 123 1.05 -15.28 -3.51
C ARG A 123 0.67 -13.95 -4.09
N GLU A 124 1.07 -12.88 -3.43
CA GLU A 124 0.81 -11.54 -3.93
C GLU A 124 2.06 -10.66 -3.93
N LEU A 125 2.04 -9.71 -4.83
CA LEU A 125 2.86 -8.51 -4.83
C LEU A 125 1.93 -7.33 -4.55
N MET A 126 2.10 -6.70 -3.41
CA MET A 126 1.39 -5.48 -3.04
C MET A 126 2.36 -4.29 -3.13
N MET A 127 1.96 -3.26 -3.84
CA MET A 127 2.69 -2.01 -3.97
C MET A 127 1.81 -0.89 -3.41
N ILE A 128 2.31 -0.19 -2.39
CA ILE A 128 1.59 0.93 -1.79
C ILE A 128 2.39 2.21 -2.05
N TYR A 129 1.73 3.13 -2.73
CA TYR A 129 2.19 4.49 -2.92
C TYR A 129 1.48 5.42 -1.94
N GLY A 130 2.21 6.32 -1.30
CA GLY A 130 1.62 7.32 -0.42
C GLY A 130 2.22 8.70 -0.59
N GLU A 131 1.36 9.72 -0.48
CA GLU A 131 1.75 11.13 -0.53
C GLU A 131 1.25 11.89 0.70
N ASP A 132 2.02 12.90 1.14
CA ASP A 132 1.55 13.90 2.09
C ASP A 132 0.34 14.64 1.53
N MET A 133 -0.75 14.69 2.29
CA MET A 133 -1.98 15.39 1.91
C MET A 133 -1.88 16.91 2.12
N ALA A 134 -0.95 17.40 2.94
CA ALA A 134 -0.85 18.82 3.28
C ALA A 134 -0.81 19.77 2.07
N PRO A 135 -0.10 19.45 0.95
CA PRO A 135 -0.09 20.33 -0.23
C PRO A 135 -1.45 20.53 -0.90
N THR A 136 -2.43 19.67 -0.63
CA THR A 136 -3.79 19.84 -1.18
C THR A 136 -4.62 20.89 -0.43
N GLY A 137 -4.18 21.31 0.75
CA GLY A 137 -4.95 22.17 1.66
C GLY A 137 -6.17 21.48 2.30
N LEU A 138 -6.38 20.17 2.06
CA LEU A 138 -7.52 19.43 2.57
C LEU A 138 -7.15 18.65 3.84
N THR A 139 -8.17 18.39 4.67
CA THR A 139 -8.04 17.53 5.85
C THR A 139 -8.66 16.16 5.59
N TYR A 140 -8.39 15.19 6.44
CA TYR A 140 -9.01 13.87 6.37
C TYR A 140 -10.55 13.96 6.43
N GLU A 141 -11.07 14.80 7.31
CA GLU A 141 -12.50 15.03 7.51
C GLU A 141 -13.14 15.74 6.28
N ALA A 142 -12.37 16.57 5.59
CA ALA A 142 -12.86 17.24 4.38
C ALA A 142 -13.08 16.28 3.20
N VAL A 143 -12.34 15.17 3.16
CA VAL A 143 -12.40 14.16 2.08
C VAL A 143 -13.17 12.90 2.47
N THR A 144 -13.69 12.84 3.71
CA THR A 144 -14.48 11.70 4.21
C THR A 144 -15.81 12.15 4.79
N THR A 145 -16.81 11.28 4.72
CA THR A 145 -18.12 11.45 5.37
C THR A 145 -18.52 10.09 5.93
N ASN A 146 -18.77 10.00 7.23
CA ASN A 146 -19.09 8.75 7.93
C ASN A 146 -18.07 7.64 7.67
N GLY A 147 -16.77 8.00 7.66
CA GLY A 147 -15.66 7.05 7.44
C GLY A 147 -15.51 6.56 5.99
N LYS A 148 -16.28 7.09 5.04
CA LYS A 148 -16.18 6.78 3.61
C LYS A 148 -15.67 8.01 2.85
N THR A 149 -14.97 7.78 1.75
CA THR A 149 -14.52 8.86 0.86
C THR A 149 -15.71 9.56 0.20
N ASN A 150 -15.59 10.88 -0.02
CA ASN A 150 -16.64 11.73 -0.59
C ASN A 150 -16.23 12.31 -1.95
N ALA A 151 -17.06 13.21 -2.52
CA ALA A 151 -16.82 13.81 -3.82
C ALA A 151 -15.50 14.62 -3.92
N ARG A 152 -15.02 15.19 -2.80
CA ARG A 152 -13.72 15.88 -2.79
C ARG A 152 -12.56 14.90 -2.94
N TRP A 153 -12.66 13.70 -2.33
CA TRP A 153 -11.70 12.63 -2.56
C TRP A 153 -11.68 12.21 -4.03
N ALA A 154 -12.83 12.06 -4.67
CA ALA A 154 -12.91 11.66 -6.07
C ALA A 154 -12.13 12.60 -7.01
N ALA A 155 -12.05 13.89 -6.69
CA ALA A 155 -11.25 14.86 -7.46
C ALA A 155 -9.74 14.63 -7.31
N LEU A 156 -9.28 14.13 -6.15
CA LEU A 156 -7.87 13.82 -5.89
C LEU A 156 -7.46 12.44 -6.43
N GLU A 157 -8.40 11.52 -6.49
CA GLU A 157 -8.15 10.10 -6.73
C GLU A 157 -7.49 9.81 -8.08
N LYS A 158 -8.03 10.37 -9.17
CA LYS A 158 -7.51 10.09 -10.52
C LYS A 158 -6.06 10.57 -10.72
N PRO A 159 -5.69 11.81 -10.36
CA PRO A 159 -4.29 12.25 -10.43
C PRO A 159 -3.37 11.43 -9.51
N LEU A 160 -3.82 11.08 -8.30
CA LEU A 160 -3.07 10.26 -7.36
C LEU A 160 -2.79 8.86 -7.92
N LEU A 161 -3.82 8.21 -8.47
CA LEU A 161 -3.69 6.88 -9.09
C LEU A 161 -2.70 6.90 -10.26
N ASN A 162 -2.76 7.92 -11.13
CA ASN A 162 -1.82 8.05 -12.24
C ASN A 162 -0.37 8.16 -11.75
N ARG A 163 -0.12 8.95 -10.69
CA ARG A 163 1.23 9.05 -10.10
C ARG A 163 1.68 7.73 -9.49
N ALA A 164 0.80 7.00 -8.81
CA ALA A 164 1.10 5.70 -8.23
C ALA A 164 1.46 4.66 -9.31
N ILE A 165 0.70 4.57 -10.39
CA ILE A 165 0.97 3.64 -11.50
C ILE A 165 2.32 3.95 -12.15
N ASN A 166 2.63 5.24 -12.36
CA ASN A 166 3.90 5.66 -12.96
C ASN A 166 5.10 5.52 -12.01
N ALA A 167 4.86 5.40 -10.71
CA ALA A 167 5.91 5.24 -9.72
C ALA A 167 6.48 3.82 -9.65
N PHE A 168 5.73 2.83 -10.13
CA PHE A 168 6.15 1.44 -10.14
C PHE A 168 6.31 0.93 -11.57
N HIS A 169 7.27 0.04 -11.74
CA HIS A 169 7.46 -0.67 -12.99
C HIS A 169 7.69 -2.15 -12.69
N VAL A 170 6.81 -3.00 -13.17
CA VAL A 170 6.86 -4.45 -12.94
C VAL A 170 7.20 -5.13 -14.26
N ASN A 171 8.39 -5.72 -14.32
CA ASN A 171 8.83 -6.55 -15.46
C ASN A 171 8.72 -8.02 -15.07
N GLU A 172 8.08 -8.82 -15.89
CA GLU A 172 8.19 -10.27 -15.85
C GLU A 172 9.48 -10.68 -16.57
N ARG A 173 10.34 -11.41 -15.87
CA ARG A 173 11.50 -12.07 -16.49
C ARG A 173 11.16 -13.51 -16.76
#